data_347fddb15f03884e3101b3de6b5bf219
#
_entry.id   347fddb15f03884e3101b3de6b5bf219
#
_cell.length_a   1.000
_cell.length_b   1.000
_cell.length_c   1.000
_cell.angle_alpha   90.00
_cell.angle_beta   90.00
_cell.angle_gamma   90.00
#
_symmetry.space_group_name_H-M   'P 1'
#
loop_
_entity.id
_entity.type
_entity.pdbx_description
1 polymer ?
#
loop_
_entity_poly.entity_id
_entity_poly.type
_entity_poly.pdbx_seq_one_letter_code
_entity_poly.pdbx_strand_id
1 'polypeptide(L)'
;MDELMSTRMMLALENLGSAAITDAEGRYIYVTRRRLANGNFKPEDLLGKRVRDVYPDTLVDQVIHTRIPVTMHPRWTKDAHGSVQQTFVSYYPLIRDDVCIGCFFHTSFYGMNAAIEFSQLVGELSRQLVKAKEQLRSLKESPTSYNVSNIVGQSPAVNQLKMEIAMVARTASNVLILGETGTGKELVAH
;
A
#
# COMPACT_ATOMS: atom_id res chain seq x y z
N MET A 1 25.32 -14.69 -15.53
CA MET A 1 24.29 -14.51 -14.48
C MET A 1 24.26 -15.80 -13.68
N ASP A 2 24.43 -15.71 -12.36
CA ASP A 2 24.56 -16.87 -11.48
C ASP A 2 23.28 -17.72 -11.55
N GLU A 3 23.41 -19.04 -11.69
CA GLU A 3 22.29 -20.00 -11.76
C GLU A 3 21.33 -19.85 -10.56
N LEU A 4 21.89 -19.54 -9.39
CA LEU A 4 21.15 -19.27 -8.17
C LEU A 4 20.27 -18.01 -8.29
N MET A 5 20.76 -16.94 -8.95
CA MET A 5 20.00 -15.72 -9.19
C MET A 5 18.84 -15.99 -10.15
N SER A 6 19.08 -16.73 -11.21
CA SER A 6 18.04 -17.14 -12.19
C SER A 6 16.92 -17.94 -11.51
N THR A 7 17.28 -18.90 -10.65
CA THR A 7 16.31 -19.69 -9.87
C THR A 7 15.48 -18.80 -8.92
N ARG A 8 16.11 -17.86 -8.22
CA ARG A 8 15.41 -16.92 -7.33
C ARG A 8 14.44 -16.02 -8.10
N MET A 9 14.83 -15.53 -9.26
CA MET A 9 13.95 -14.72 -10.12
C MET A 9 12.75 -15.53 -10.62
N MET A 10 12.94 -16.78 -11.03
CA MET A 10 11.83 -17.65 -11.41
C MET A 10 10.86 -17.90 -10.25
N LEU A 11 11.37 -18.18 -9.06
CA LEU A 11 10.51 -18.35 -7.87
C LEU A 11 9.74 -17.07 -7.53
N ALA A 12 10.36 -15.90 -7.69
CA ALA A 12 9.69 -14.62 -7.48
C ALA A 12 8.55 -14.42 -8.49
N LEU A 13 8.79 -14.75 -9.77
CA LEU A 13 7.75 -14.69 -10.81
C LEU A 13 6.57 -15.63 -10.53
N GLU A 14 6.83 -16.85 -10.05
CA GLU A 14 5.77 -17.79 -9.64
C GLU A 14 4.88 -17.21 -8.51
N ASN A 15 5.46 -16.43 -7.61
CA ASN A 15 4.74 -15.77 -6.50
C ASN A 15 3.89 -14.57 -6.97
N LEU A 16 4.13 -14.00 -8.15
CA LEU A 16 3.30 -12.95 -8.73
C LEU A 16 1.92 -13.46 -9.22
N GLY A 17 1.68 -14.75 -9.13
CA GLY A 17 0.42 -15.35 -9.51
C GLY A 17 0.33 -15.63 -11.01
N SER A 18 -0.75 -15.20 -11.68
CA SER A 18 -0.97 -15.48 -13.11
C SER A 18 -0.15 -14.53 -13.99
N ALA A 19 1.09 -14.91 -14.32
CA ALA A 19 2.02 -14.08 -15.09
C ALA A 19 2.62 -14.83 -16.28
N ALA A 20 3.14 -14.07 -17.26
CA ALA A 20 3.87 -14.58 -18.40
C ALA A 20 4.89 -13.58 -18.93
N ILE A 21 5.87 -14.09 -19.68
CA ILE A 21 6.86 -13.33 -20.42
C ILE A 21 6.79 -13.74 -21.89
N THR A 22 6.95 -12.75 -22.78
CA THR A 22 7.05 -12.97 -24.22
C THR A 22 8.39 -12.51 -24.76
N ASP A 23 8.73 -12.99 -25.94
CA ASP A 23 9.76 -12.40 -26.81
C ASP A 23 9.27 -11.12 -27.49
N ALA A 24 10.13 -10.54 -28.37
CA ALA A 24 9.84 -9.33 -29.13
C ALA A 24 8.73 -9.52 -30.19
N GLU A 25 8.43 -10.74 -30.59
CA GLU A 25 7.36 -11.11 -31.50
C GLU A 25 6.03 -11.40 -30.79
N GLY A 26 6.01 -11.23 -29.45
CA GLY A 26 4.83 -11.50 -28.61
C GLY A 26 4.53 -12.97 -28.41
N ARG A 27 5.54 -13.87 -28.55
CA ARG A 27 5.40 -15.29 -28.27
C ARG A 27 5.72 -15.60 -26.82
N TYR A 28 4.94 -16.48 -26.22
CA TYR A 28 5.21 -16.95 -24.87
C TYR A 28 6.56 -17.66 -24.76
N ILE A 29 7.46 -17.15 -23.92
CA ILE A 29 8.73 -17.80 -23.55
C ILE A 29 8.71 -18.32 -22.11
N TYR A 30 7.83 -17.78 -21.26
CA TYR A 30 7.62 -18.23 -19.90
C TYR A 30 6.17 -18.00 -19.48
N VAL A 31 5.62 -18.95 -18.71
CA VAL A 31 4.29 -18.88 -18.11
C VAL A 31 4.33 -19.47 -16.70
N THR A 32 3.69 -18.79 -15.74
CA THR A 32 3.58 -19.32 -14.37
C THR A 32 2.59 -20.49 -14.30
N ARG A 33 2.80 -21.39 -13.34
CA ARG A 33 1.88 -22.52 -13.08
C ARG A 33 0.46 -22.04 -12.84
N ARG A 34 0.30 -20.93 -12.11
CA ARG A 34 -1.02 -20.34 -11.83
C ARG A 34 -1.71 -19.85 -13.10
N ARG A 35 -0.97 -19.32 -14.07
CA ARG A 35 -1.54 -18.94 -15.37
C ARG A 35 -2.05 -20.16 -16.15
N LEU A 36 -1.30 -21.26 -16.16
CA LEU A 36 -1.72 -22.51 -16.77
C LEU A 36 -2.99 -23.04 -16.12
N ALA A 37 -3.01 -23.10 -14.79
CA ALA A 37 -4.16 -23.61 -14.02
C ALA A 37 -5.43 -22.77 -14.23
N ASN A 38 -5.30 -21.44 -14.27
CA ASN A 38 -6.46 -20.54 -14.43
C ASN A 38 -7.16 -20.69 -15.80
N GLY A 39 -6.41 -21.01 -16.84
CA GLY A 39 -6.95 -21.21 -18.20
C GLY A 39 -7.13 -22.67 -18.58
N ASN A 40 -6.85 -23.61 -17.67
CA ASN A 40 -6.80 -25.04 -17.94
C ASN A 40 -5.89 -25.39 -19.14
N PHE A 41 -4.74 -24.71 -19.23
CA PHE A 41 -3.76 -24.91 -20.28
C PHE A 41 -2.65 -25.85 -19.82
N LYS A 42 -2.08 -26.57 -20.79
CA LYS A 42 -0.77 -27.20 -20.65
C LYS A 42 0.32 -26.28 -21.17
N PRO A 43 1.60 -26.44 -20.76
CA PRO A 43 2.68 -25.61 -21.27
C PRO A 43 2.77 -25.51 -22.81
N GLU A 44 2.56 -26.66 -23.51
CA GLU A 44 2.57 -26.76 -24.97
C GLU A 44 1.44 -25.99 -25.65
N ASP A 45 0.38 -25.64 -24.92
CA ASP A 45 -0.73 -24.86 -25.44
C ASP A 45 -0.38 -23.38 -25.57
N LEU A 46 0.60 -22.90 -24.81
CA LEU A 46 0.99 -21.48 -24.75
C LEU A 46 2.42 -21.24 -25.27
N LEU A 47 3.40 -21.99 -24.79
CA LEU A 47 4.80 -21.75 -25.11
C LEU A 47 5.06 -21.76 -26.63
N GLY A 48 5.78 -20.73 -27.12
CA GLY A 48 6.08 -20.51 -28.53
C GLY A 48 4.93 -19.93 -29.36
N LYS A 49 3.68 -19.95 -28.87
CA LYS A 49 2.54 -19.32 -29.56
C LYS A 49 2.50 -17.81 -29.28
N ARG A 50 1.96 -17.03 -30.22
CA ARG A 50 1.73 -15.61 -29.99
C ARG A 50 0.57 -15.41 -29.02
N VAL A 51 0.72 -14.43 -28.11
CA VAL A 51 -0.33 -14.14 -27.13
C VAL A 51 -1.65 -13.77 -27.81
N ARG A 52 -1.61 -13.03 -28.91
CA ARG A 52 -2.81 -12.61 -29.66
C ARG A 52 -3.57 -13.79 -30.32
N ASP A 53 -2.89 -14.90 -30.60
CA ASP A 53 -3.57 -16.08 -31.19
C ASP A 53 -4.42 -16.80 -30.14
N VAL A 54 -4.04 -16.68 -28.86
CA VAL A 54 -4.79 -17.24 -27.72
C VAL A 54 -5.77 -16.23 -27.14
N TYR A 55 -5.34 -14.95 -27.14
CA TYR A 55 -6.10 -13.84 -26.58
C TYR A 55 -6.06 -12.66 -27.58
N PRO A 56 -7.03 -12.55 -28.49
CA PRO A 56 -7.05 -11.54 -29.55
C PRO A 56 -7.08 -10.10 -29.05
N ASP A 57 -7.65 -9.87 -27.87
CA ASP A 57 -7.78 -8.57 -27.21
C ASP A 57 -6.56 -8.19 -26.33
N THR A 58 -5.43 -8.89 -26.49
CA THR A 58 -4.20 -8.61 -25.73
C THR A 58 -3.55 -7.29 -26.17
N LEU A 59 -2.92 -6.60 -25.22
CA LEU A 59 -2.13 -5.39 -25.51
C LEU A 59 -0.62 -5.66 -25.62
N VAL A 60 -0.19 -6.92 -25.68
CA VAL A 60 1.23 -7.28 -25.76
C VAL A 60 1.91 -6.62 -26.95
N ASP A 61 1.36 -6.75 -28.15
CA ASP A 61 1.93 -6.19 -29.38
C ASP A 61 2.00 -4.65 -29.30
N GLN A 62 0.98 -4.00 -28.77
CA GLN A 62 0.95 -2.56 -28.54
C GLN A 62 2.08 -2.12 -27.60
N VAL A 63 2.23 -2.79 -26.45
CA VAL A 63 3.24 -2.46 -25.44
C VAL A 63 4.66 -2.70 -25.95
N ILE A 64 4.88 -3.76 -26.71
CA ILE A 64 6.18 -4.00 -27.36
C ILE A 64 6.52 -2.87 -28.34
N HIS A 65 5.54 -2.45 -29.15
CA HIS A 65 5.75 -1.42 -30.17
C HIS A 65 5.92 -0.01 -29.58
N THR A 66 5.03 0.36 -28.65
CA THR A 66 5.05 1.71 -28.05
C THR A 66 6.06 1.87 -26.93
N ARG A 67 6.51 0.76 -26.31
CA ARG A 67 7.37 0.73 -25.12
C ARG A 67 6.75 1.42 -23.90
N ILE A 68 5.45 1.66 -23.91
CA ILE A 68 4.71 2.29 -22.82
C ILE A 68 4.00 1.20 -22.04
N PRO A 69 4.23 1.09 -20.71
CA PRO A 69 3.52 0.12 -19.89
C PRO A 69 2.03 0.46 -19.81
N VAL A 70 1.20 -0.55 -19.76
CA VAL A 70 -0.24 -0.43 -19.51
C VAL A 70 -0.56 -1.16 -18.22
N THR A 71 -1.13 -0.47 -17.25
CA THR A 71 -1.45 -1.05 -15.95
C THR A 71 -2.95 -1.14 -15.73
N MET A 72 -3.38 -2.20 -15.04
CA MET A 72 -4.77 -2.38 -14.61
C MET A 72 -5.78 -2.31 -15.77
N HIS A 73 -5.42 -2.82 -16.95
CA HIS A 73 -6.34 -2.87 -18.09
C HIS A 73 -7.46 -3.89 -17.80
N PRO A 74 -8.73 -3.47 -17.79
CA PRO A 74 -9.85 -4.36 -17.51
C PRO A 74 -10.06 -5.34 -18.67
N ARG A 75 -10.34 -6.59 -18.33
CA ARG A 75 -10.55 -7.65 -19.30
C ARG A 75 -11.59 -8.64 -18.78
N TRP A 76 -12.42 -9.16 -19.68
CA TRP A 76 -13.32 -10.27 -19.38
C TRP A 76 -12.68 -11.58 -19.76
N THR A 77 -12.54 -12.49 -18.81
CA THR A 77 -11.97 -13.82 -19.02
C THR A 77 -12.94 -14.90 -18.51
N LYS A 78 -12.87 -16.07 -19.12
CA LYS A 78 -13.55 -17.25 -18.58
C LYS A 78 -12.58 -17.97 -17.65
N ASP A 79 -13.06 -18.39 -16.49
CA ASP A 79 -12.31 -19.28 -15.62
C ASP A 79 -12.35 -20.73 -16.12
N ALA A 80 -11.67 -21.65 -15.42
CA ALA A 80 -11.62 -23.07 -15.75
C ALA A 80 -13.00 -23.76 -15.73
N HIS A 81 -14.01 -23.14 -15.08
CA HIS A 81 -15.37 -23.62 -14.99
C HIS A 81 -16.31 -22.95 -16.01
N GLY A 82 -15.77 -22.07 -16.87
CA GLY A 82 -16.54 -21.35 -17.89
C GLY A 82 -17.25 -20.10 -17.40
N SER A 83 -17.13 -19.74 -16.12
CA SER A 83 -17.71 -18.52 -15.57
C SER A 83 -16.95 -17.29 -16.05
N VAL A 84 -17.69 -16.28 -16.53
CA VAL A 84 -17.09 -15.01 -16.98
C VAL A 84 -16.81 -14.12 -15.79
N GLN A 85 -15.56 -13.68 -15.67
CA GLN A 85 -15.13 -12.78 -14.60
C GLN A 85 -14.31 -11.64 -15.17
N GLN A 86 -14.43 -10.48 -14.53
CA GLN A 86 -13.57 -9.34 -14.83
C GLN A 86 -12.20 -9.55 -14.16
N THR A 87 -11.15 -9.37 -14.94
CA THR A 87 -9.76 -9.40 -14.49
C THR A 87 -9.06 -8.13 -14.91
N PHE A 88 -7.95 -7.81 -14.28
CA PHE A 88 -7.11 -6.69 -14.65
C PHE A 88 -5.75 -7.21 -15.06
N VAL A 89 -5.30 -6.78 -16.22
CA VAL A 89 -3.98 -7.19 -16.76
C VAL A 89 -3.07 -5.98 -16.82
N SER A 90 -1.86 -6.14 -16.30
CA SER A 90 -0.80 -5.14 -16.43
C SER A 90 0.29 -5.67 -17.34
N TYR A 91 0.74 -4.83 -18.27
CA TYR A 91 1.72 -5.14 -19.32
C TYR A 91 2.92 -4.21 -19.15
N TYR A 92 4.12 -4.76 -19.17
CA TYR A 92 5.37 -4.01 -19.01
C TYR A 92 6.35 -4.41 -20.13
N PRO A 93 6.88 -3.44 -20.88
CA PRO A 93 7.89 -3.73 -21.89
C PRO A 93 9.19 -4.16 -21.20
N LEU A 94 9.85 -5.17 -21.73
CA LEU A 94 11.17 -5.60 -21.30
C LEU A 94 12.20 -4.92 -22.22
N ILE A 95 12.91 -3.93 -21.69
CA ILE A 95 13.86 -3.13 -22.44
C ILE A 95 15.29 -3.46 -22.02
N ARG A 96 16.16 -3.71 -22.97
CA ARG A 96 17.59 -3.88 -22.79
C ARG A 96 18.33 -3.14 -23.91
N ASP A 97 19.29 -2.30 -23.54
CA ASP A 97 20.10 -1.50 -24.47
C ASP A 97 19.24 -0.73 -25.48
N ASP A 98 18.19 -0.04 -24.99
CA ASP A 98 17.17 0.69 -25.75
C ASP A 98 16.35 -0.16 -26.74
N VAL A 99 16.48 -1.48 -26.72
CA VAL A 99 15.69 -2.39 -27.55
C VAL A 99 14.63 -3.08 -26.69
N CYS A 100 13.37 -3.08 -27.17
CA CYS A 100 12.33 -3.88 -26.53
C CYS A 100 12.52 -5.35 -26.92
N ILE A 101 12.86 -6.19 -25.94
CA ILE A 101 13.15 -7.62 -26.13
C ILE A 101 11.95 -8.50 -25.81
N GLY A 102 10.82 -7.91 -25.38
CA GLY A 102 9.61 -8.64 -25.07
C GLY A 102 8.69 -7.89 -24.13
N CYS A 103 7.73 -8.59 -23.59
CA CYS A 103 6.75 -8.05 -22.66
C CYS A 103 6.58 -9.01 -21.46
N PHE A 104 6.62 -8.45 -20.25
CA PHE A 104 6.13 -9.11 -19.05
C PHE A 104 4.68 -8.68 -18.82
N PHE A 105 3.80 -9.61 -18.50
CA PHE A 105 2.46 -9.25 -18.08
C PHE A 105 1.92 -10.19 -17.01
N HIS A 106 1.10 -9.64 -16.14
CA HIS A 106 0.43 -10.40 -15.10
C HIS A 106 -1.05 -10.04 -15.01
N THR A 107 -1.85 -11.03 -14.63
CA THR A 107 -3.28 -10.89 -14.42
C THR A 107 -3.58 -10.89 -12.94
N SER A 108 -4.25 -9.84 -12.49
CA SER A 108 -4.80 -9.74 -11.14
C SER A 108 -6.27 -10.11 -11.19
N PHE A 109 -6.67 -11.09 -10.39
CA PHE A 109 -8.06 -11.48 -10.25
C PHE A 109 -8.68 -10.68 -9.12
N TYR A 110 -9.33 -9.59 -9.49
CA TYR A 110 -10.23 -8.89 -8.58
C TYR A 110 -11.66 -9.23 -8.98
N GLY A 111 -12.12 -10.43 -8.62
CA GLY A 111 -13.56 -10.68 -8.59
C GLY A 111 -14.23 -9.70 -7.63
N MET A 112 -15.51 -9.41 -7.82
CA MET A 112 -16.29 -8.54 -6.92
C MET A 112 -16.06 -8.90 -5.44
N ASN A 113 -15.92 -10.18 -5.12
CA ASN A 113 -15.63 -10.68 -3.77
C ASN A 113 -14.27 -10.22 -3.25
N ALA A 114 -13.21 -10.24 -4.07
CA ALA A 114 -11.88 -9.78 -3.66
C ALA A 114 -11.85 -8.26 -3.43
N ALA A 115 -12.59 -7.47 -4.20
CA ALA A 115 -12.75 -6.04 -3.99
C ALA A 115 -13.53 -5.77 -2.69
N ILE A 116 -14.55 -6.54 -2.40
CA ILE A 116 -15.32 -6.47 -1.15
C ILE A 116 -14.44 -6.86 0.04
N GLU A 117 -13.71 -7.98 -0.03
CA GLU A 117 -12.80 -8.43 1.02
C GLU A 117 -11.69 -7.39 1.29
N PHE A 118 -11.10 -6.81 0.24
CA PHE A 118 -10.11 -5.75 0.36
C PHE A 118 -10.71 -4.49 1.01
N SER A 119 -11.91 -4.08 0.60
CA SER A 119 -12.62 -2.95 1.19
C SER A 119 -12.93 -3.19 2.67
N GLN A 120 -13.35 -4.41 3.04
CA GLN A 120 -13.59 -4.79 4.42
C GLN A 120 -12.31 -4.77 5.25
N LEU A 121 -11.20 -5.30 4.71
CA LEU A 121 -9.89 -5.28 5.37
C LEU A 121 -9.40 -3.85 5.61
N VAL A 122 -9.49 -2.98 4.61
CA VAL A 122 -9.12 -1.56 4.74
C VAL A 122 -10.01 -0.86 5.77
N GLY A 123 -11.30 -1.15 5.77
CA GLY A 123 -12.24 -0.62 6.75
C GLY A 123 -11.92 -1.07 8.19
N GLU A 124 -11.51 -2.32 8.37
CA GLU A 124 -11.12 -2.85 9.69
C GLU A 124 -9.80 -2.25 10.18
N LEU A 125 -8.78 -2.17 9.32
CA LEU A 125 -7.50 -1.51 9.64
C LEU A 125 -7.69 -0.04 9.99
N SER A 126 -8.57 0.68 9.27
CA SER A 126 -8.89 2.07 9.57
C SER A 126 -9.54 2.22 10.94
N ARG A 127 -10.47 1.34 11.31
CA ARG A 127 -11.10 1.31 12.65
C ARG A 127 -10.09 1.02 13.76
N GLN A 128 -9.17 0.09 13.54
CA GLN A 128 -8.11 -0.22 14.50
C GLN A 128 -7.16 0.96 14.69
N LEU A 129 -6.80 1.66 13.61
CA LEU A 129 -5.99 2.89 13.67
C LEU A 129 -6.66 4.01 14.46
N VAL A 130 -7.97 4.21 14.29
CA VAL A 130 -8.73 5.20 15.06
C VAL A 130 -8.72 4.83 16.55
N LYS A 131 -9.04 3.58 16.90
CA LYS A 131 -9.01 3.10 18.29
C LYS A 131 -7.62 3.23 18.92
N ALA A 132 -6.55 2.87 18.19
CA ALA A 132 -5.19 3.01 18.70
C ALA A 132 -4.80 4.47 18.93
N LYS A 133 -5.23 5.39 18.05
CA LYS A 133 -5.04 6.84 18.25
C LYS A 133 -5.79 7.38 19.46
N GLU A 134 -7.03 6.95 19.68
CA GLU A 134 -7.83 7.32 20.86
C GLU A 134 -7.20 6.81 22.15
N GLN A 135 -6.72 5.57 22.16
CA GLN A 135 -6.01 5.00 23.31
C GLN A 135 -4.69 5.74 23.59
N LEU A 136 -3.92 6.09 22.55
CA LEU A 136 -2.71 6.90 22.68
C LEU A 136 -3.02 8.32 23.22
N ARG A 137 -4.15 8.89 22.80
CA ARG A 137 -4.62 10.18 23.28
C ARG A 137 -5.03 10.11 24.74
N SER A 138 -5.80 9.11 25.14
CA SER A 138 -6.20 8.89 26.54
C SER A 138 -5.01 8.62 27.47
N LEU A 139 -3.95 7.95 26.97
CA LEU A 139 -2.71 7.74 27.72
C LEU A 139 -1.87 9.03 27.85
N LYS A 140 -1.97 9.93 26.86
CA LYS A 140 -1.31 11.25 26.90
C LYS A 140 -2.10 12.29 27.69
N GLU A 141 -3.42 12.16 27.72
CA GLU A 141 -4.32 12.93 28.58
C GLU A 141 -4.39 12.27 29.96
N SER A 142 -3.23 12.05 30.62
CA SER A 142 -3.20 11.83 32.06
C SER A 142 -3.89 13.03 32.70
N PRO A 143 -4.75 12.83 33.71
CA PRO A 143 -5.48 13.95 34.33
C PRO A 143 -4.59 15.00 35.01
N THR A 144 -3.27 14.85 34.90
CA THR A 144 -2.22 15.74 35.45
C THR A 144 -1.44 16.53 34.42
N SER A 145 -1.77 16.47 33.12
CA SER A 145 -1.10 17.30 32.10
C SER A 145 -1.84 18.62 31.93
N TYR A 146 -1.70 19.50 32.87
CA TYR A 146 -2.12 20.88 32.72
C TYR A 146 -1.15 21.62 31.80
N ASN A 147 -1.68 22.47 30.89
CA ASN A 147 -0.90 23.31 30.02
C ASN A 147 -1.12 24.77 30.47
N VAL A 148 -0.14 25.64 30.26
CA VAL A 148 -0.25 27.08 30.55
C VAL A 148 -1.50 27.70 29.90
N SER A 149 -1.98 27.15 28.76
CA SER A 149 -3.23 27.55 28.13
C SER A 149 -4.50 27.23 28.93
N ASN A 150 -4.45 26.33 29.91
CA ASN A 150 -5.57 26.04 30.80
C ASN A 150 -5.79 27.14 31.87
N ILE A 151 -4.81 28.03 32.06
CA ILE A 151 -4.95 29.20 32.94
C ILE A 151 -5.77 30.26 32.21
N VAL A 152 -7.04 30.40 32.59
CA VAL A 152 -7.99 31.35 31.98
C VAL A 152 -7.73 32.72 32.52
N GLY A 153 -7.58 33.72 31.62
CA GLY A 153 -7.42 35.14 31.98
C GLY A 153 -6.43 35.86 31.05
N GLN A 154 -6.65 37.19 30.88
CA GLN A 154 -5.85 38.05 30.03
C GLN A 154 -5.41 39.34 30.77
N SER A 155 -5.63 39.39 32.09
CA SER A 155 -5.16 40.57 32.89
C SER A 155 -3.62 40.61 32.90
N PRO A 156 -3.02 41.79 33.10
CA PRO A 156 -1.56 41.92 33.21
C PRO A 156 -0.93 40.97 34.24
N ALA A 157 -1.60 40.76 35.35
CA ALA A 157 -1.17 39.84 36.41
C ALA A 157 -1.16 38.38 35.98
N VAL A 158 -2.20 37.95 35.24
CA VAL A 158 -2.27 36.56 34.70
C VAL A 158 -1.25 36.33 33.59
N ASN A 159 -1.01 37.32 32.75
CA ASN A 159 0.03 37.25 31.74
C ASN A 159 1.44 37.18 32.35
N GLN A 160 1.70 37.96 33.41
CA GLN A 160 2.93 37.90 34.17
C GLN A 160 3.13 36.50 34.78
N LEU A 161 2.10 35.93 35.41
CA LEU A 161 2.13 34.58 35.99
C LEU A 161 2.45 33.52 34.90
N LYS A 162 1.84 33.62 33.72
CA LYS A 162 2.12 32.68 32.60
C LYS A 162 3.58 32.76 32.14
N MET A 163 4.17 33.95 32.09
CA MET A 163 5.58 34.12 31.76
C MET A 163 6.51 33.54 32.84
N GLU A 164 6.18 33.74 34.12
CA GLU A 164 6.94 33.18 35.24
C GLU A 164 6.92 31.67 35.25
N ILE A 165 5.75 31.04 35.02
CA ILE A 165 5.60 29.59 34.87
C ILE A 165 6.51 29.09 33.75
N ALA A 166 6.46 29.73 32.56
CA ALA A 166 7.25 29.30 31.39
C ALA A 166 8.77 29.43 31.61
N MET A 167 9.21 30.39 32.42
CA MET A 167 10.61 30.53 32.81
C MET A 167 11.05 29.43 33.80
N VAL A 168 10.25 29.23 34.84
CA VAL A 168 10.58 28.29 35.91
C VAL A 168 10.50 26.83 35.46
N ALA A 169 9.55 26.49 34.60
CA ALA A 169 9.40 25.14 34.02
C ALA A 169 10.65 24.62 33.27
N ARG A 170 11.57 25.51 32.91
CA ARG A 170 12.84 25.16 32.25
C ARG A 170 14.01 24.97 33.22
N THR A 171 13.78 25.10 34.51
CA THR A 171 14.83 25.03 35.54
C THR A 171 14.57 23.81 36.44
N ALA A 172 15.61 23.26 37.04
CA ALA A 172 15.52 22.23 38.05
C ALA A 172 15.39 22.78 39.48
N SER A 173 14.99 24.03 39.62
CA SER A 173 14.93 24.73 40.92
C SER A 173 13.61 24.43 41.64
N ASN A 174 13.67 24.36 42.95
CA ASN A 174 12.47 24.23 43.78
C ASN A 174 11.69 25.57 43.75
N VAL A 175 10.39 25.48 43.52
CA VAL A 175 9.48 26.61 43.40
C VAL A 175 8.44 26.56 44.51
N LEU A 176 8.20 27.67 45.19
CA LEU A 176 7.12 27.79 46.16
C LEU A 176 5.97 28.59 45.54
N ILE A 177 4.78 27.97 45.46
CA ILE A 177 3.57 28.59 44.94
C ILE A 177 2.68 29.01 46.11
N LEU A 178 2.46 30.33 46.24
CA LEU A 178 1.63 30.90 47.29
C LEU A 178 0.31 31.43 46.72
N GLY A 179 -0.77 31.27 47.48
CA GLY A 179 -2.09 31.77 47.12
C GLY A 179 -3.19 31.22 48.03
N GLU A 180 -4.36 31.80 48.02
CA GLU A 180 -5.51 31.39 48.82
C GLU A 180 -6.06 30.00 48.36
N THR A 181 -6.85 29.35 49.19
CA THR A 181 -7.48 28.07 48.84
C THR A 181 -8.44 28.28 47.65
N GLY A 182 -8.40 27.39 46.63
CA GLY A 182 -9.25 27.46 45.46
C GLY A 182 -8.73 28.39 44.31
N THR A 183 -7.56 29.01 44.44
CA THR A 183 -6.99 29.89 43.40
C THR A 183 -6.33 29.17 42.22
N GLY A 184 -6.42 27.84 42.16
CA GLY A 184 -5.87 27.06 41.02
C GLY A 184 -4.36 26.79 41.12
N LYS A 185 -3.77 26.77 42.32
CA LYS A 185 -2.34 26.42 42.52
C LYS A 185 -1.93 25.07 41.90
N GLU A 186 -2.84 24.11 41.89
CA GLU A 186 -2.62 22.81 41.27
C GLU A 186 -2.40 22.92 39.75
N LEU A 187 -3.12 23.85 39.09
CA LEU A 187 -2.94 24.14 37.66
C LEU A 187 -1.54 24.70 37.33
N VAL A 188 -0.94 25.37 38.31
CA VAL A 188 0.39 25.99 38.17
C VAL A 188 1.50 24.99 38.49
N ALA A 189 1.24 24.03 39.38
CA ALA A 189 2.21 23.05 39.86
C ALA A 189 2.42 21.85 38.88
N HIS A 190 1.46 21.59 38.02
CA HIS A 190 1.49 20.51 37.03
C HIS A 190 1.77 21.03 35.63
#